data_8392c2364df686ae8d2fbbff25292578
#
_entry.id   8392c2364df686ae8d2fbbff25292578
#
_cell.length_a   1.000
_cell.length_b   1.000
_cell.length_c   1.000
_cell.angle_alpha   90.00
_cell.angle_beta   90.00
_cell.angle_gamma   90.00
#
_symmetry.space_group_name_H-M   'P 1'
#
loop_
_entity.id
_entity.type
_entity.pdbx_description
1 polymer ?
#
loop_
_entity_poly.entity_id
_entity_poly.type
_entity_poly.pdbx_seq_one_letter_code
_entity_poly.pdbx_strand_id
1 'polypeptide(L)'
;MVGDVLSYEQPQPYIVEDTEYTAEGIPVLTANKAFVLGYTSETDGIYDKGDCIIFDDFTLDCKYVDFPFKVKSSAIKILTAKDKELLRYTFEFMKYLDLSTDEHKRHYIAETQNQELFLPTAQVVKTIAHAFSALSSRMKTVTKQRDMFELQKQYLLRQMFI
;
A
#
# COMPACT_ATOMS: atom_id res chain seq x y z
N MET A 1 -2.08 -21.39 2.92
CA MET A 1 -2.83 -20.24 3.48
C MET A 1 -2.09 -18.94 3.23
N VAL A 2 -2.77 -17.81 3.26
CA VAL A 2 -2.12 -16.48 3.18
C VAL A 2 -1.08 -16.32 4.30
N GLY A 3 -1.41 -16.73 5.52
CA GLY A 3 -0.50 -16.67 6.67
C GLY A 3 0.74 -17.57 6.61
N ASP A 4 0.76 -18.56 5.72
CA ASP A 4 1.96 -19.39 5.49
C ASP A 4 2.98 -18.68 4.60
N VAL A 5 2.53 -17.66 3.87
CA VAL A 5 3.33 -16.89 2.91
C VAL A 5 3.68 -15.52 3.44
N LEU A 6 2.73 -14.86 4.12
CA LEU A 6 2.92 -13.52 4.67
C LEU A 6 3.22 -13.57 6.17
N SER A 7 4.27 -12.88 6.56
CA SER A 7 4.54 -12.51 7.95
C SER A 7 4.00 -11.12 8.21
N TYR A 8 3.45 -10.87 9.40
CA TYR A 8 3.01 -9.52 9.76
C TYR A 8 3.84 -8.91 10.87
N GLU A 9 4.07 -7.61 10.76
CA GLU A 9 4.71 -6.78 11.77
C GLU A 9 3.71 -5.75 12.31
N GLN A 10 3.76 -5.51 13.62
CA GLN A 10 2.93 -4.49 14.27
C GLN A 10 3.42 -3.09 13.88
N PRO A 11 2.53 -2.14 13.64
CA PRO A 11 2.89 -0.81 13.16
C PRO A 11 3.39 0.15 14.25
N GLN A 12 3.35 -0.22 15.52
CA GLN A 12 3.63 0.68 16.66
C GLN A 12 4.94 1.49 16.49
N PRO A 13 6.08 0.91 16.05
CA PRO A 13 7.31 1.68 15.88
C PRO A 13 7.22 2.74 14.77
N TYR A 14 6.23 2.64 13.89
CA TYR A 14 6.11 3.46 12.67
C TYR A 14 4.91 4.39 12.70
N ILE A 15 4.19 4.46 13.81
CA ILE A 15 3.05 5.38 13.95
C ILE A 15 3.59 6.81 14.05
N VAL A 16 3.03 7.72 13.24
CA VAL A 16 3.34 9.15 13.32
C VAL A 16 2.88 9.71 14.66
N GLU A 17 3.71 10.53 15.29
CA GLU A 17 3.41 11.16 16.57
C GLU A 17 2.60 12.43 16.37
N ASP A 18 3.03 13.29 15.40
CA ASP A 18 2.36 14.52 15.06
C ASP A 18 1.34 14.30 13.92
N THR A 19 0.12 14.76 14.12
CA THR A 19 -0.97 14.70 13.15
C THR A 19 -1.12 15.97 12.31
N GLU A 20 -0.27 16.97 12.51
CA GLU A 20 -0.15 18.13 11.63
C GLU A 20 0.73 17.78 10.42
N TYR A 21 0.08 17.40 9.33
CA TYR A 21 0.79 16.96 8.14
C TYR A 21 1.35 18.12 7.34
N THR A 22 2.55 17.91 6.78
CA THR A 22 3.23 18.84 5.89
C THR A 22 2.92 18.51 4.42
N ALA A 23 3.34 19.40 3.50
CA ALA A 23 3.21 19.16 2.06
C ALA A 23 4.31 18.24 1.49
N GLU A 24 5.44 18.12 2.19
CA GLU A 24 6.62 17.36 1.76
C GLU A 24 7.23 16.62 2.95
N GLY A 25 8.00 15.55 2.70
CA GLY A 25 8.68 14.76 3.71
C GLY A 25 8.40 13.26 3.58
N ILE A 26 8.37 12.57 4.71
CA ILE A 26 8.04 11.13 4.76
C ILE A 26 6.51 10.97 4.68
N PRO A 27 5.98 10.18 3.72
CA PRO A 27 4.54 9.98 3.60
C PRO A 27 3.96 9.23 4.80
N VAL A 28 2.82 9.69 5.27
CA VAL A 28 2.01 9.04 6.31
C VAL A 28 0.85 8.30 5.65
N LEU A 29 0.84 6.99 5.82
CA LEU A 29 -0.05 6.10 5.07
C LEU A 29 -1.23 5.59 5.89
N THR A 30 -2.28 5.28 5.16
CA THR A 30 -3.39 4.44 5.58
C THR A 30 -3.73 3.46 4.45
N ALA A 31 -4.32 2.30 4.75
CA ALA A 31 -4.67 1.34 3.71
C ALA A 31 -5.98 1.66 2.99
N ASN A 32 -6.79 2.60 3.49
CA ASN A 32 -8.06 3.00 2.89
C ASN A 32 -7.89 3.85 1.59
N LYS A 33 -9.00 4.42 1.09
CA LYS A 33 -9.03 5.17 -0.19
C LYS A 33 -8.02 6.33 -0.25
N ALA A 34 -7.76 7.01 0.86
CA ALA A 34 -6.87 8.16 0.88
C ALA A 34 -5.39 7.77 0.63
N PHE A 35 -4.98 6.57 0.99
CA PHE A 35 -3.64 5.98 0.93
C PHE A 35 -2.55 6.86 1.55
N VAL A 36 -2.21 8.02 0.98
CA VAL A 36 -1.32 9.03 1.56
C VAL A 36 -2.19 10.12 2.18
N LEU A 37 -2.09 10.30 3.48
CA LEU A 37 -2.83 11.33 4.23
C LEU A 37 -2.14 12.69 4.19
N GLY A 38 -0.82 12.69 4.08
CA GLY A 38 0.07 13.82 4.06
C GLY A 38 1.49 13.36 4.32
N TYR A 39 2.35 14.29 4.70
CA TYR A 39 3.75 14.00 4.95
C TYR A 39 4.14 14.48 6.35
N THR A 40 5.23 13.95 6.88
CA THR A 40 5.81 14.38 8.16
C THR A 40 7.29 14.66 8.02
N SER A 41 7.81 15.57 8.84
CA SER A 41 9.24 15.83 8.98
C SER A 41 9.92 14.95 10.04
N GLU A 42 9.19 14.04 10.68
CA GLU A 42 9.78 13.11 11.64
C GLU A 42 10.85 12.24 10.97
N THR A 43 11.97 12.09 11.65
CA THR A 43 13.14 11.32 11.18
C THR A 43 13.23 9.94 11.78
N ASP A 44 12.53 9.70 12.90
CA ASP A 44 12.53 8.43 13.61
C ASP A 44 11.27 7.61 13.30
N GLY A 45 11.34 6.30 13.54
CA GLY A 45 10.20 5.41 13.33
C GLY A 45 9.70 5.37 11.89
N ILE A 46 10.61 5.44 10.92
CA ILE A 46 10.29 5.29 9.50
C ILE A 46 10.41 3.80 9.14
N TYR A 47 9.39 3.24 8.49
CA TYR A 47 9.51 1.92 7.89
C TYR A 47 10.32 2.01 6.60
N ASP A 48 11.50 1.42 6.58
CA ASP A 48 12.42 1.37 5.43
C ASP A 48 13.07 -0.03 5.31
N LYS A 49 12.24 -1.06 5.40
CA LYS A 49 12.68 -2.47 5.32
C LYS A 49 12.43 -3.09 3.94
N GLY A 50 12.10 -2.25 2.96
CA GLY A 50 11.76 -2.70 1.61
C GLY A 50 10.27 -2.86 1.37
N ASP A 51 9.92 -3.57 0.30
CA ASP A 51 8.55 -3.72 -0.15
C ASP A 51 7.67 -4.44 0.89
N CYS A 52 6.46 -3.94 1.08
CA CYS A 52 5.47 -4.55 1.96
C CYS A 52 4.04 -4.32 1.47
N ILE A 53 3.09 -4.97 2.12
CA ILE A 53 1.67 -4.67 1.99
C ILE A 53 1.23 -4.02 3.29
N ILE A 54 0.62 -2.86 3.24
CA ILE A 54 -0.16 -2.34 4.36
C ILE A 54 -1.60 -2.83 4.24
N PHE A 55 -2.12 -3.36 5.33
CA PHE A 55 -3.46 -3.95 5.41
C PHE A 55 -4.22 -3.28 6.56
N ASP A 56 -5.44 -2.82 6.30
CA ASP A 56 -6.30 -2.28 7.34
C ASP A 56 -7.13 -3.41 7.98
N ASP A 57 -6.93 -3.60 9.27
CA ASP A 57 -7.50 -4.71 10.03
C ASP A 57 -9.03 -4.59 10.25
N PHE A 58 -9.63 -3.46 9.91
CA PHE A 58 -11.06 -3.19 10.03
C PHE A 58 -11.80 -3.12 8.70
N THR A 59 -11.19 -2.55 7.68
CA THR A 59 -11.83 -2.38 6.36
C THR A 59 -11.43 -3.46 5.36
N LEU A 60 -10.41 -4.27 5.68
CA LEU A 60 -9.79 -5.29 4.81
C LEU A 60 -9.12 -4.71 3.56
N ASP A 61 -9.06 -3.39 3.45
CA ASP A 61 -8.32 -2.72 2.38
C ASP A 61 -6.82 -3.03 2.48
N CYS A 62 -6.17 -3.21 1.34
CA CYS A 62 -4.73 -3.39 1.28
C CYS A 62 -4.08 -2.56 0.17
N LYS A 63 -2.82 -2.16 0.39
CA LYS A 63 -1.99 -1.40 -0.56
C LYS A 63 -0.58 -1.96 -0.58
N TYR A 64 -0.01 -2.05 -1.77
CA TYR A 64 1.40 -2.39 -1.95
C TYR A 64 2.24 -1.13 -1.81
N VAL A 65 3.31 -1.18 -1.01
CA VAL A 65 4.20 -0.07 -0.72
C VAL A 65 5.62 -0.46 -1.07
N ASP A 66 6.29 0.37 -1.86
CA ASP A 66 7.65 0.18 -2.37
C ASP A 66 8.57 1.38 -2.06
N PHE A 67 8.23 2.15 -1.02
CA PHE A 67 8.95 3.34 -0.57
C PHE A 67 8.89 3.49 0.96
N PRO A 68 9.82 4.24 1.60
CA PRO A 68 9.79 4.51 3.03
C PRO A 68 8.56 5.30 3.46
N PHE A 69 8.01 4.98 4.64
CA PHE A 69 6.77 5.60 5.13
C PHE A 69 6.63 5.55 6.66
N LYS A 70 5.68 6.32 7.17
CA LYS A 70 5.07 6.14 8.49
C LYS A 70 3.58 5.82 8.33
N VAL A 71 2.94 5.32 9.38
CA VAL A 71 1.51 4.99 9.36
C VAL A 71 0.72 5.83 10.34
N LYS A 72 -0.57 6.02 10.06
CA LYS A 72 -1.44 6.83 10.91
C LYS A 72 -1.80 6.14 12.22
N SER A 73 -2.03 4.83 12.22
CA SER A 73 -2.64 4.16 13.37
C SER A 73 -2.29 2.67 13.49
N SER A 74 -2.61 2.12 14.65
CA SER A 74 -2.47 0.68 14.96
C SER A 74 -3.47 -0.23 14.25
N ALA A 75 -4.40 0.32 13.47
CA ALA A 75 -5.30 -0.47 12.61
C ALA A 75 -4.56 -1.14 11.45
N ILE A 76 -3.41 -0.57 11.06
CA ILE A 76 -2.57 -1.09 9.99
C ILE A 76 -1.81 -2.34 10.45
N LYS A 77 -1.72 -3.35 9.58
CA LYS A 77 -0.76 -4.45 9.64
C LYS A 77 0.24 -4.27 8.50
N ILE A 78 1.52 -4.44 8.78
CA ILE A 78 2.57 -4.42 7.76
C ILE A 78 2.88 -5.87 7.43
N LEU A 79 2.62 -6.27 6.18
CA LEU A 79 2.76 -7.65 5.73
C LEU A 79 3.94 -7.76 4.79
N THR A 80 4.80 -8.73 5.03
CA THR A 80 5.98 -9.03 4.23
C THR A 80 5.98 -10.49 3.80
N ALA A 81 6.74 -10.85 2.77
CA ALA A 81 6.94 -12.23 2.35
C ALA A 81 8.44 -12.54 2.25
N LYS A 82 8.75 -13.83 2.08
CA LYS A 82 10.12 -14.32 1.96
C LYS A 82 10.87 -13.68 0.79
N ASP A 83 10.17 -13.44 -0.32
CA ASP A 83 10.71 -12.76 -1.49
C ASP A 83 9.67 -11.80 -2.10
N LYS A 84 10.15 -10.91 -2.96
CA LYS A 84 9.36 -9.82 -3.55
C LYS A 84 8.31 -10.32 -4.54
N GLU A 85 8.61 -11.36 -5.30
CA GLU A 85 7.69 -11.96 -6.26
C GLU A 85 6.50 -12.60 -5.55
N LEU A 86 6.77 -13.30 -4.46
CA LEU A 86 5.75 -13.95 -3.64
C LEU A 86 4.88 -12.90 -2.92
N LEU A 87 5.50 -11.82 -2.42
CA LEU A 87 4.77 -10.68 -1.83
C LEU A 87 3.83 -10.05 -2.87
N ARG A 88 4.34 -9.78 -4.08
CA ARG A 88 3.56 -9.17 -5.15
C ARG A 88 2.41 -10.07 -5.60
N TYR A 89 2.68 -11.35 -5.81
CA TYR A 89 1.67 -12.33 -6.18
C TYR A 89 0.54 -12.39 -5.13
N THR A 90 0.92 -12.49 -3.84
CA THR A 90 -0.06 -12.59 -2.75
C THR A 90 -0.88 -11.30 -2.61
N PHE A 91 -0.26 -10.13 -2.83
CA PHE A 91 -1.00 -8.86 -2.88
C PHE A 91 -2.09 -8.86 -3.96
N GLU A 92 -1.75 -9.28 -5.18
CA GLU A 92 -2.73 -9.34 -6.28
C GLU A 92 -3.84 -10.36 -6.00
N PHE A 93 -3.49 -11.49 -5.37
CA PHE A 93 -4.47 -12.46 -4.93
C PHE A 93 -5.42 -11.88 -3.87
N MET A 94 -4.91 -11.15 -2.87
CA MET A 94 -5.75 -10.48 -1.88
C MET A 94 -6.67 -9.44 -2.53
N LYS A 95 -6.18 -8.71 -3.54
CA LYS A 95 -7.02 -7.78 -4.32
C LYS A 95 -8.09 -8.49 -5.14
N TYR A 96 -7.78 -9.67 -5.69
CA TYR A 96 -8.74 -10.50 -6.42
C TYR A 96 -9.86 -11.02 -5.51
N LEU A 97 -9.56 -11.36 -4.26
CA LEU A 97 -10.57 -11.81 -3.29
C LEU A 97 -11.60 -10.73 -2.95
N ASP A 98 -11.26 -9.45 -3.16
CA ASP A 98 -12.12 -8.28 -2.90
C ASP A 98 -12.82 -8.36 -1.53
N LEU A 99 -12.00 -8.65 -0.51
CA LEU A 99 -12.51 -8.84 0.86
C LEU A 99 -13.17 -7.57 1.37
N SER A 100 -14.35 -7.71 1.94
CA SER A 100 -15.09 -6.62 2.58
C SER A 100 -15.79 -7.13 3.83
N THR A 101 -16.09 -6.22 4.75
CA THR A 101 -16.78 -6.55 5.99
C THR A 101 -17.63 -5.38 6.47
N ASP A 102 -18.76 -5.69 7.08
CA ASP A 102 -19.60 -4.74 7.82
C ASP A 102 -19.36 -4.80 9.34
N GLU A 103 -18.45 -5.68 9.77
CA GLU A 103 -18.16 -5.88 11.20
C GLU A 103 -17.00 -4.98 11.66
N HIS A 104 -17.16 -4.32 12.80
CA HIS A 104 -16.13 -3.49 13.45
C HIS A 104 -15.22 -4.32 14.38
N LYS A 105 -14.54 -5.34 13.83
CA LYS A 105 -13.56 -6.14 14.56
C LYS A 105 -12.26 -6.23 13.74
N ARG A 106 -11.21 -6.81 14.36
CA ARG A 106 -9.95 -7.09 13.68
C ARG A 106 -10.05 -8.43 12.94
N HIS A 107 -9.72 -8.45 11.66
CA HIS A 107 -9.97 -9.58 10.77
C HIS A 107 -8.72 -10.35 10.35
N TYR A 108 -7.51 -9.72 10.39
CA TYR A 108 -6.33 -10.35 9.81
C TYR A 108 -6.02 -11.70 10.42
N ILE A 109 -5.85 -11.76 11.75
CA ILE A 109 -5.48 -13.01 12.48
C ILE A 109 -6.62 -14.02 12.46
N ALA A 110 -7.86 -13.58 12.60
CA ALA A 110 -9.00 -14.47 12.68
C ALA A 110 -9.41 -15.07 11.33
N GLU A 111 -9.27 -14.30 10.26
CA GLU A 111 -9.91 -14.61 8.99
C GLU A 111 -8.93 -14.52 7.80
N THR A 112 -8.30 -13.36 7.56
CA THR A 112 -7.55 -13.10 6.34
C THR A 112 -6.32 -14.01 6.20
N GLN A 113 -5.57 -14.24 7.26
CA GLN A 113 -4.40 -15.13 7.21
C GLN A 113 -4.78 -16.59 6.91
N ASN A 114 -6.03 -16.98 7.19
CA ASN A 114 -6.54 -18.34 6.98
C ASN A 114 -7.21 -18.51 5.61
N GLN A 115 -7.21 -17.49 4.75
CA GLN A 115 -7.68 -17.63 3.37
C GLN A 115 -6.79 -18.59 2.60
N GLU A 116 -7.42 -19.50 1.84
CA GLU A 116 -6.71 -20.41 0.98
C GLU A 116 -6.02 -19.64 -0.14
N LEU A 117 -4.71 -19.78 -0.24
CA LEU A 117 -3.90 -19.18 -1.28
C LEU A 117 -3.50 -20.28 -2.28
N PHE A 118 -3.94 -20.14 -3.52
CA PHE A 118 -3.45 -20.99 -4.61
C PHE A 118 -2.03 -20.54 -4.99
N LEU A 119 -1.06 -21.44 -4.82
CA LEU A 119 0.33 -21.20 -5.20
C LEU A 119 0.70 -22.10 -6.38
N PRO A 120 0.79 -21.55 -7.59
CA PRO A 120 1.33 -22.28 -8.74
C PRO A 120 2.85 -22.48 -8.61
N THR A 121 3.49 -23.00 -9.65
CA THR A 121 4.95 -23.14 -9.65
C THR A 121 5.65 -21.78 -9.48
N ALA A 122 6.84 -21.77 -8.89
CA ALA A 122 7.61 -20.54 -8.66
C ALA A 122 7.82 -19.72 -9.96
N GLN A 123 7.98 -20.38 -11.10
CA GLN A 123 8.10 -19.70 -12.39
C GLN A 123 6.83 -18.94 -12.77
N VAL A 124 5.65 -19.51 -12.51
CA VAL A 124 4.36 -18.86 -12.78
C VAL A 124 4.14 -17.70 -11.82
N VAL A 125 4.44 -17.88 -10.51
CA VAL A 125 4.39 -16.79 -9.51
C VAL A 125 5.23 -15.61 -9.98
N LYS A 126 6.49 -15.85 -10.38
CA LYS A 126 7.41 -14.83 -10.87
C LYS A 126 6.87 -14.12 -12.11
N THR A 127 6.35 -14.86 -13.08
CA THR A 127 5.79 -14.29 -14.31
C THR A 127 4.61 -13.35 -14.00
N ILE A 128 3.69 -13.80 -13.15
CA ILE A 128 2.53 -13.01 -12.73
C ILE A 128 2.98 -11.75 -11.95
N ALA A 129 3.87 -11.91 -10.97
CA ALA A 129 4.38 -10.80 -10.17
C ALA A 129 5.05 -9.72 -11.04
N HIS A 130 5.88 -10.12 -12.00
CA HIS A 130 6.53 -9.19 -12.93
C HIS A 130 5.52 -8.47 -13.83
N ALA A 131 4.52 -9.18 -14.36
CA ALA A 131 3.48 -8.58 -15.20
C ALA A 131 2.71 -7.49 -14.43
N PHE A 132 2.26 -7.78 -13.21
CA PHE A 132 1.55 -6.81 -12.39
C PHE A 132 2.45 -5.65 -11.90
N SER A 133 3.71 -5.92 -11.61
CA SER A 133 4.68 -4.87 -11.25
C SER A 133 4.91 -3.91 -12.43
N ALA A 134 5.07 -4.43 -13.64
CA ALA A 134 5.21 -3.62 -14.85
C ALA A 134 3.95 -2.79 -15.12
N LEU A 135 2.77 -3.39 -14.98
CA LEU A 135 1.49 -2.70 -15.14
C LEU A 135 1.33 -1.57 -14.11
N SER A 136 1.64 -1.83 -12.85
CA SER A 136 1.57 -0.82 -11.78
C SER A 136 2.54 0.34 -12.03
N SER A 137 3.76 0.06 -12.47
CA SER A 137 4.74 1.08 -12.84
C SER A 137 4.24 1.96 -13.98
N ARG A 138 3.64 1.34 -15.01
CA ARG A 138 3.04 2.06 -16.13
C ARG A 138 1.87 2.94 -15.69
N MET A 139 1.00 2.43 -14.81
CA MET A 139 -0.12 3.20 -14.26
C MET A 139 0.37 4.42 -13.47
N LYS A 140 1.40 4.27 -12.61
CA LYS A 140 2.04 5.39 -11.89
C LYS A 140 2.55 6.46 -12.87
N THR A 141 3.20 6.05 -13.96
CA THR A 141 3.72 6.98 -14.99
C THR A 141 2.61 7.74 -15.70
N VAL A 142 1.56 7.05 -16.13
CA VAL A 142 0.42 7.67 -16.82
C VAL A 142 -0.33 8.63 -15.89
N THR A 143 -0.52 8.25 -14.63
CA THR A 143 -1.13 9.15 -13.64
C THR A 143 -0.32 10.43 -13.46
N LYS A 144 1.01 10.31 -13.31
CA LYS A 144 1.89 11.49 -13.20
C LYS A 144 1.81 12.39 -14.45
N GLN A 145 1.77 11.80 -15.65
CA GLN A 145 1.61 12.56 -16.90
C GLN A 145 0.27 13.31 -16.94
N ARG A 146 -0.83 12.64 -16.57
CA ARG A 146 -2.15 13.27 -16.46
C ARG A 146 -2.11 14.50 -15.54
N ASP A 147 -1.54 14.33 -14.34
CA ASP A 147 -1.48 15.40 -13.35
C ASP A 147 -0.64 16.58 -13.84
N MET A 148 0.46 16.32 -14.57
CA MET A 148 1.26 17.36 -15.22
C MET A 148 0.45 18.12 -16.30
N PHE A 149 -0.33 17.42 -17.11
CA PHE A 149 -1.19 18.08 -18.11
C PHE A 149 -2.30 18.91 -17.48
N GLU A 150 -2.90 18.45 -16.38
CA GLU A 150 -3.88 19.25 -15.65
C GLU A 150 -3.27 20.54 -15.08
N LEU A 151 -2.05 20.48 -14.51
CA LEU A 151 -1.33 21.66 -14.06
C LEU A 151 -1.02 22.63 -15.21
N GLN A 152 -0.57 22.11 -16.35
CA GLN A 152 -0.31 22.92 -17.56
C GLN A 152 -1.59 23.60 -18.06
N LYS A 153 -2.70 22.88 -18.10
CA LYS A 153 -4.02 23.42 -18.46
C LYS A 153 -4.43 24.55 -17.52
N GLN A 154 -4.31 24.35 -16.21
CA GLN A 154 -4.61 25.39 -15.25
C GLN A 154 -3.74 26.63 -15.42
N TYR A 155 -2.43 26.44 -15.69
CA TYR A 155 -1.52 27.56 -15.98
C TYR A 155 -1.97 28.34 -17.21
N LEU A 156 -2.26 27.67 -18.32
CA LEU A 156 -2.72 28.33 -19.56
C LEU A 156 -4.04 29.08 -19.35
N LEU A 157 -5.00 28.48 -18.65
CA LEU A 157 -6.28 29.15 -18.34
C LEU A 157 -6.07 30.44 -17.57
N ARG A 158 -5.16 30.46 -16.59
CA ARG A 158 -4.80 31.67 -15.84
C ARG A 158 -4.16 32.75 -16.74
N GLN A 159 -3.39 32.35 -17.75
CA GLN A 159 -2.77 33.32 -18.67
C GLN A 159 -3.76 33.88 -19.69
N MET A 160 -4.81 33.14 -20.03
CA MET A 160 -5.77 33.54 -21.09
C MET A 160 -6.94 34.35 -20.55
N PHE A 161 -7.27 34.24 -19.26
CA PHE A 161 -8.49 34.81 -18.66
C PHE A 161 -8.22 35.76 -17.48
N ILE A 162 -7.03 36.33 -17.41
CA ILE A 162 -6.68 37.43 -16.50
C ILE A 162 -6.83 38.75 -17.21
#